data_b950dbb18a4e7f557c0eb0e863d6f1fe
#
_entry.id   b950dbb18a4e7f557c0eb0e863d6f1fe
#
_cell.length_a   1.000
_cell.length_b   1.000
_cell.length_c   1.000
_cell.angle_alpha   90.00
_cell.angle_beta   90.00
_cell.angle_gamma   90.00
#
_symmetry.space_group_name_H-M   'P 1'
#
loop_
_entity.id
_entity.type
_entity.pdbx_description
1 polymer ?
#
loop_
_entity_poly.entity_id
_entity_poly.type
_entity_poly.pdbx_seq_one_letter_code
_entity_poly.pdbx_strand_id
1 'polypeptide(L)'
;MTSTAQPAPPVPQTKAWIITGPTSGMGHVAALELAKHGTVVLVGRGKLAEVEAEINALPDGHAVSVVCDFADIHSVRRAAAQIVALGLPLAGVANNAGMMSTTDGRKSPHGWDLSFATNHLGPFAFTEALIPHLPDGANVVFTCSGVEDSECKPAVVSGFRGGRYISAETSARGEWKPGGSTKAGYDAYATSKQGNLATVFRLAREIPRLHFRAVEPGFNPGTNLGRDASPFLQFIAKRVLSPMAPMIKYWSTPKIAGRLIATTLTDTSDATGVYYDENGKLMQASKQVSDPVFSDRYVAETRELLATVPAEEEKRVPR
;
A
#
# COMPACT_ATOMS: atom_id res chain seq x y z
N MET A 1 -57.38 5.54 -14.18
CA MET A 1 -56.65 4.54 -13.39
C MET A 1 -55.17 4.74 -13.67
N THR A 2 -54.50 5.49 -12.82
CA THR A 2 -53.06 5.77 -12.93
C THR A 2 -52.31 4.63 -12.24
N SER A 3 -51.67 3.78 -13.03
CA SER A 3 -50.75 2.74 -12.51
C SER A 3 -49.52 3.40 -11.92
N THR A 4 -49.40 3.40 -10.59
CA THR A 4 -48.17 3.77 -9.90
C THR A 4 -47.19 2.58 -10.07
N ALA A 5 -46.21 2.77 -10.97
CA ALA A 5 -45.10 1.83 -11.07
C ALA A 5 -44.32 1.83 -9.72
N GLN A 6 -44.29 0.67 -9.09
CA GLN A 6 -43.49 0.43 -7.88
C GLN A 6 -42.04 0.64 -8.25
N PRO A 7 -41.27 1.43 -7.46
CA PRO A 7 -39.84 1.58 -7.70
C PRO A 7 -39.17 0.19 -7.65
N ALA A 8 -38.32 -0.09 -8.62
CA ALA A 8 -37.54 -1.33 -8.64
C ALA A 8 -36.81 -1.50 -7.30
N PRO A 9 -36.71 -2.72 -6.75
CA PRO A 9 -35.95 -2.95 -5.52
C PRO A 9 -34.53 -2.48 -5.71
N PRO A 10 -33.93 -1.84 -4.69
CA PRO A 10 -32.53 -1.40 -4.80
C PRO A 10 -31.64 -2.60 -5.11
N VAL A 11 -30.85 -2.50 -6.17
CA VAL A 11 -29.82 -3.48 -6.50
C VAL A 11 -28.92 -3.60 -5.26
N PRO A 12 -28.67 -4.82 -4.74
CA PRO A 12 -27.78 -4.98 -3.61
C PRO A 12 -26.44 -4.30 -3.93
N GLN A 13 -26.08 -3.25 -3.20
CA GLN A 13 -24.80 -2.60 -3.42
C GLN A 13 -23.71 -3.60 -3.00
N THR A 14 -22.99 -4.12 -3.99
CA THR A 14 -21.87 -5.02 -3.74
C THR A 14 -20.76 -4.29 -2.99
N LYS A 15 -20.10 -4.97 -2.03
CA LYS A 15 -18.96 -4.44 -1.29
C LYS A 15 -17.93 -3.81 -2.23
N ALA A 16 -17.33 -2.70 -1.82
CA ALA A 16 -16.28 -2.01 -2.58
C ALA A 16 -14.92 -2.17 -1.90
N TRP A 17 -13.94 -2.65 -2.65
CA TRP A 17 -12.57 -2.92 -2.22
C TRP A 17 -11.61 -1.91 -2.86
N ILE A 18 -10.82 -1.22 -2.05
CA ILE A 18 -9.86 -0.23 -2.53
C ILE A 18 -8.49 -0.90 -2.66
N ILE A 19 -7.85 -0.74 -3.83
CA ILE A 19 -6.48 -1.19 -4.08
C ILE A 19 -5.63 -0.07 -4.64
N THR A 20 -4.48 0.20 -4.01
CA THR A 20 -3.53 1.19 -4.50
C THR A 20 -2.43 0.54 -5.36
N GLY A 21 -2.02 1.20 -6.45
CA GLY A 21 -1.01 0.68 -7.39
C GLY A 21 -1.47 -0.54 -8.20
N PRO A 22 -2.69 -0.53 -8.81
CA PRO A 22 -3.27 -1.69 -9.49
C PRO A 22 -2.75 -1.90 -10.91
N THR A 23 -1.86 -1.05 -11.42
CA THR A 23 -1.53 -1.00 -12.86
C THR A 23 -0.43 -1.97 -13.29
N SER A 24 0.18 -2.70 -12.36
CA SER A 24 1.22 -3.69 -12.68
C SER A 24 1.51 -4.63 -11.52
N GLY A 25 2.18 -5.76 -11.83
CA GLY A 25 2.71 -6.67 -10.84
C GLY A 25 1.64 -7.24 -9.91
N MET A 26 1.94 -7.30 -8.61
CA MET A 26 1.04 -7.89 -7.61
C MET A 26 -0.26 -7.07 -7.41
N GLY A 27 -0.21 -5.75 -7.55
CA GLY A 27 -1.39 -4.90 -7.45
C GLY A 27 -2.41 -5.15 -8.56
N HIS A 28 -1.96 -5.42 -9.78
CA HIS A 28 -2.82 -5.77 -10.91
C HIS A 28 -3.52 -7.12 -10.67
N VAL A 29 -2.75 -8.12 -10.23
CA VAL A 29 -3.35 -9.42 -9.89
C VAL A 29 -4.33 -9.30 -8.73
N ALA A 30 -3.99 -8.52 -7.69
CA ALA A 30 -4.89 -8.29 -6.57
C ALA A 30 -6.20 -7.62 -7.02
N ALA A 31 -6.14 -6.63 -7.93
CA ALA A 31 -7.33 -5.97 -8.47
C ALA A 31 -8.26 -6.96 -9.19
N LEU A 32 -7.70 -7.83 -10.05
CA LEU A 32 -8.48 -8.87 -10.74
C LEU A 32 -9.07 -9.92 -9.79
N GLU A 33 -8.36 -10.30 -8.73
CA GLU A 33 -8.91 -11.22 -7.73
C GLU A 33 -10.02 -10.54 -6.89
N LEU A 34 -9.87 -9.27 -6.52
CA LEU A 34 -10.87 -8.50 -5.78
C LEU A 34 -12.16 -8.28 -6.59
N ALA A 35 -12.07 -8.17 -7.91
CA ALA A 35 -13.23 -8.05 -8.80
C ALA A 35 -14.22 -9.21 -8.68
N LYS A 36 -13.78 -10.36 -8.18
CA LYS A 36 -14.64 -11.53 -7.90
C LYS A 36 -15.48 -11.37 -6.62
N HIS A 37 -15.16 -10.38 -5.80
CA HIS A 37 -15.78 -10.15 -4.49
C HIS A 37 -16.63 -8.87 -4.43
N GLY A 38 -16.65 -8.07 -5.50
CA GLY A 38 -17.43 -6.84 -5.58
C GLY A 38 -16.76 -5.76 -6.42
N THR A 39 -17.18 -4.52 -6.22
CA THR A 39 -16.63 -3.35 -6.92
C THR A 39 -15.18 -3.11 -6.49
N VAL A 40 -14.31 -2.78 -7.44
CA VAL A 40 -12.91 -2.45 -7.17
C VAL A 40 -12.66 -0.97 -7.41
N VAL A 41 -12.20 -0.26 -6.38
CA VAL A 41 -11.73 1.12 -6.51
C VAL A 41 -10.22 1.10 -6.78
N LEU A 42 -9.85 1.44 -8.00
CA LEU A 42 -8.48 1.43 -8.51
C LEU A 42 -7.81 2.78 -8.23
N VAL A 43 -6.79 2.80 -7.39
CA VAL A 43 -6.14 4.06 -6.98
C VAL A 43 -4.68 4.10 -7.43
N GLY A 44 -4.30 5.14 -8.20
CA GLY A 44 -2.93 5.28 -8.70
C GLY A 44 -2.74 6.48 -9.60
N ARG A 45 -1.54 6.64 -10.17
CA ARG A 45 -1.16 7.84 -10.94
C ARG A 45 -1.57 7.81 -12.42
N GLY A 46 -1.70 6.65 -13.01
CA GLY A 46 -1.97 6.55 -14.45
C GLY A 46 -2.22 5.12 -14.90
N LYS A 47 -2.63 4.94 -16.16
CA LYS A 47 -3.00 3.63 -16.76
C LYS A 47 -4.14 2.91 -16.01
N LEU A 48 -4.91 3.64 -15.23
CA LEU A 48 -6.03 3.06 -14.47
C LEU A 48 -7.16 2.64 -15.41
N ALA A 49 -7.43 3.42 -16.45
CA ALA A 49 -8.49 3.14 -17.42
C ALA A 49 -8.31 1.78 -18.14
N GLU A 50 -7.06 1.36 -18.36
CA GLU A 50 -6.76 0.05 -18.96
C GLU A 50 -7.21 -1.09 -18.03
N VAL A 51 -6.91 -1.00 -16.74
CA VAL A 51 -7.28 -2.00 -15.73
C VAL A 51 -8.79 -1.94 -15.42
N GLU A 52 -9.36 -0.75 -15.39
CA GLU A 52 -10.79 -0.54 -15.24
C GLU A 52 -11.57 -1.21 -16.37
N ALA A 53 -11.16 -0.98 -17.63
CA ALA A 53 -11.77 -1.62 -18.79
C ALA A 53 -11.61 -3.16 -18.76
N GLU A 54 -10.43 -3.65 -18.34
CA GLU A 54 -10.18 -5.09 -18.19
C GLU A 54 -11.14 -5.73 -17.17
N ILE A 55 -11.31 -5.12 -16.00
CA ILE A 55 -12.22 -5.62 -14.98
C ILE A 55 -13.68 -5.51 -15.44
N ASN A 56 -14.09 -4.37 -16.01
CA ASN A 56 -15.45 -4.15 -16.47
C ASN A 56 -15.85 -5.05 -17.66
N ALA A 57 -14.87 -5.68 -18.33
CA ALA A 57 -15.11 -6.70 -19.36
C ALA A 57 -15.34 -8.11 -18.78
N LEU A 58 -15.07 -8.33 -17.48
CA LEU A 58 -15.33 -9.60 -16.81
C LEU A 58 -16.84 -9.76 -16.52
N PRO A 59 -17.39 -10.98 -16.52
CA PRO A 59 -18.72 -11.23 -16.01
C PRO A 59 -18.84 -10.68 -14.57
N ASP A 60 -19.84 -9.85 -14.32
CA ASP A 60 -20.10 -9.19 -13.02
C ASP A 60 -18.94 -8.32 -12.49
N GLY A 61 -17.94 -8.00 -13.34
CA GLY A 61 -16.83 -7.13 -12.99
C GLY A 61 -17.26 -5.67 -12.93
N HIS A 62 -16.92 -5.00 -11.83
CA HIS A 62 -17.15 -3.56 -11.64
C HIS A 62 -15.91 -2.91 -11.07
N ALA A 63 -15.38 -1.91 -11.77
CA ALA A 63 -14.27 -1.10 -11.29
C ALA A 63 -14.51 0.38 -11.55
N VAL A 64 -13.93 1.22 -10.70
CA VAL A 64 -13.89 2.68 -10.84
C VAL A 64 -12.49 3.16 -10.50
N SER A 65 -11.99 4.13 -11.28
CA SER A 65 -10.65 4.67 -11.13
C SER A 65 -10.64 5.99 -10.38
N VAL A 66 -9.68 6.16 -9.48
CA VAL A 66 -9.40 7.40 -8.76
C VAL A 66 -7.91 7.73 -8.89
N VAL A 67 -7.60 8.89 -9.45
CA VAL A 67 -6.21 9.33 -9.64
C VAL A 67 -5.63 9.81 -8.33
N CYS A 68 -4.46 9.26 -7.94
CA CYS A 68 -3.74 9.63 -6.74
C CYS A 68 -2.23 9.52 -6.94
N ASP A 69 -1.49 10.58 -6.64
CA ASP A 69 -0.04 10.51 -6.43
C ASP A 69 0.25 10.44 -4.92
N PHE A 70 0.71 9.29 -4.46
CA PHE A 70 1.03 9.08 -3.05
C PHE A 70 2.25 9.87 -2.56
N ALA A 71 3.02 10.49 -3.45
CA ALA A 71 4.08 11.43 -3.07
C ALA A 71 3.55 12.85 -2.74
N ASP A 72 2.29 13.15 -3.08
CA ASP A 72 1.62 14.43 -2.88
C ASP A 72 0.43 14.28 -1.93
N ILE A 73 0.54 14.84 -0.72
CA ILE A 73 -0.49 14.75 0.31
C ILE A 73 -1.79 15.44 -0.11
N HIS A 74 -1.72 16.49 -0.91
CA HIS A 74 -2.92 17.12 -1.46
C HIS A 74 -3.65 16.17 -2.42
N SER A 75 -2.91 15.50 -3.31
CA SER A 75 -3.48 14.46 -4.18
C SER A 75 -4.11 13.33 -3.37
N VAL A 76 -3.47 12.89 -2.28
CA VAL A 76 -3.98 11.86 -1.37
C VAL A 76 -5.31 12.29 -0.73
N ARG A 77 -5.37 13.50 -0.19
CA ARG A 77 -6.59 14.04 0.44
C ARG A 77 -7.74 14.17 -0.56
N ARG A 78 -7.47 14.65 -1.79
CA ARG A 78 -8.47 14.72 -2.86
C ARG A 78 -8.97 13.33 -3.26
N ALA A 79 -8.07 12.36 -3.43
CA ALA A 79 -8.44 11.00 -3.79
C ALA A 79 -9.32 10.33 -2.72
N ALA A 80 -8.99 10.47 -1.45
CA ALA A 80 -9.80 9.96 -0.35
C ALA A 80 -11.21 10.60 -0.35
N ALA A 81 -11.30 11.93 -0.49
CA ALA A 81 -12.56 12.64 -0.58
C ALA A 81 -13.40 12.19 -1.80
N GLN A 82 -12.75 11.98 -2.96
CA GLN A 82 -13.43 11.47 -4.16
C GLN A 82 -13.98 10.06 -3.92
N ILE A 83 -13.23 9.16 -3.27
CA ILE A 83 -13.69 7.81 -2.95
C ILE A 83 -14.92 7.84 -2.04
N VAL A 84 -14.89 8.68 -1.01
CA VAL A 84 -16.04 8.86 -0.11
C VAL A 84 -17.25 9.38 -0.87
N ALA A 85 -17.07 10.34 -1.79
CA ALA A 85 -18.13 10.92 -2.61
C ALA A 85 -18.77 9.93 -3.60
N LEU A 86 -18.09 8.78 -3.92
CA LEU A 86 -18.69 7.71 -4.72
C LEU A 86 -19.87 7.03 -4.01
N GLY A 87 -20.02 7.18 -2.69
CA GLY A 87 -21.12 6.58 -1.92
C GLY A 87 -21.16 5.05 -1.95
N LEU A 88 -20.01 4.41 -2.27
CA LEU A 88 -19.91 2.96 -2.33
C LEU A 88 -19.81 2.34 -0.92
N PRO A 89 -20.35 1.14 -0.68
CA PRO A 89 -20.21 0.43 0.58
C PRO A 89 -18.79 -0.12 0.74
N LEU A 90 -17.88 0.73 1.22
CA LEU A 90 -16.47 0.38 1.40
C LEU A 90 -16.33 -0.82 2.34
N ALA A 91 -15.48 -1.79 1.99
CA ALA A 91 -15.27 -3.00 2.77
C ALA A 91 -13.81 -3.21 3.18
N GLY A 92 -12.88 -2.49 2.58
CA GLY A 92 -11.46 -2.56 2.97
C GLY A 92 -10.54 -1.81 2.02
N VAL A 93 -9.29 -1.63 2.47
CA VAL A 93 -8.24 -0.89 1.76
C VAL A 93 -6.95 -1.70 1.71
N ALA A 94 -6.40 -1.91 0.52
CA ALA A 94 -5.05 -2.46 0.32
C ALA A 94 -4.07 -1.36 -0.09
N ASN A 95 -3.19 -0.98 0.82
CA ASN A 95 -2.06 -0.08 0.59
C ASN A 95 -0.90 -0.87 -0.03
N ASN A 96 -0.97 -1.04 -1.35
CA ASN A 96 0.02 -1.80 -2.11
C ASN A 96 0.95 -0.91 -2.95
N ALA A 97 0.53 0.31 -3.31
CA ALA A 97 1.37 1.23 -4.06
C ALA A 97 2.71 1.45 -3.37
N GLY A 98 3.79 1.40 -4.14
CA GLY A 98 5.13 1.63 -3.63
C GLY A 98 6.18 1.69 -4.72
N MET A 99 7.32 2.25 -4.37
CA MET A 99 8.48 2.36 -5.23
C MET A 99 9.78 2.22 -4.43
N MET A 100 10.83 1.86 -5.11
CA MET A 100 12.20 1.98 -4.59
C MET A 100 12.99 2.86 -5.57
N SER A 101 13.49 3.98 -5.10
CA SER A 101 14.43 4.79 -5.89
C SER A 101 15.79 4.13 -5.86
N THR A 102 16.46 4.07 -7.00
CA THR A 102 17.86 3.62 -7.11
C THR A 102 18.84 4.78 -7.12
N THR A 103 18.33 6.00 -6.96
CA THR A 103 19.11 7.24 -6.85
C THR A 103 18.68 8.00 -5.61
N ASP A 104 19.67 8.55 -4.88
CA ASP A 104 19.41 9.41 -3.73
C ASP A 104 18.92 10.80 -4.16
N GLY A 105 18.31 11.51 -3.22
CA GLY A 105 17.97 12.92 -3.35
C GLY A 105 16.72 13.24 -4.18
N ARG A 106 15.98 12.25 -4.71
CA ARG A 106 14.68 12.52 -5.35
C ARG A 106 13.67 12.98 -4.32
N LYS A 107 12.96 14.08 -4.63
CA LYS A 107 12.02 14.70 -3.72
C LYS A 107 10.57 14.63 -4.22
N SER A 108 9.66 14.58 -3.27
CA SER A 108 8.21 14.73 -3.46
C SER A 108 7.86 16.22 -3.69
N PRO A 109 6.62 16.56 -4.08
CA PRO A 109 6.15 17.95 -4.15
C PRO A 109 6.32 18.73 -2.83
N HIS A 110 6.33 18.04 -1.69
CA HIS A 110 6.56 18.64 -0.37
C HIS A 110 8.04 18.75 0.03
N GLY A 111 8.97 18.46 -0.89
CA GLY A 111 10.41 18.47 -0.60
C GLY A 111 10.91 17.27 0.22
N TRP A 112 10.06 16.26 0.46
CA TRP A 112 10.40 15.05 1.21
C TRP A 112 11.08 14.01 0.33
N ASP A 113 11.81 13.07 0.96
CA ASP A 113 12.32 11.90 0.25
C ASP A 113 11.19 11.18 -0.49
N LEU A 114 11.40 10.93 -1.79
CA LEU A 114 10.34 10.44 -2.66
C LEU A 114 9.88 9.03 -2.28
N SER A 115 10.80 8.14 -1.87
CA SER A 115 10.44 6.78 -1.48
C SER A 115 9.70 6.75 -0.15
N PHE A 116 10.17 7.52 0.82
CA PHE A 116 9.52 7.63 2.13
C PHE A 116 8.13 8.27 2.02
N ALA A 117 7.99 9.35 1.23
CA ALA A 117 6.71 9.98 0.96
C ALA A 117 5.72 9.03 0.29
N THR A 118 6.14 8.37 -0.81
CA THR A 118 5.25 7.51 -1.61
C THR A 118 4.85 6.23 -0.87
N ASN A 119 5.78 5.62 -0.12
CA ASN A 119 5.56 4.30 0.46
C ASN A 119 4.96 4.33 1.86
N HIS A 120 5.16 5.44 2.60
CA HIS A 120 4.72 5.54 3.99
C HIS A 120 3.81 6.74 4.24
N LEU A 121 4.28 7.97 4.01
CA LEU A 121 3.50 9.17 4.37
C LEU A 121 2.16 9.25 3.61
N GLY A 122 2.18 8.99 2.30
CA GLY A 122 0.99 9.00 1.46
C GLY A 122 -0.02 7.91 1.85
N PRO A 123 0.37 6.61 1.90
CA PRO A 123 -0.52 5.53 2.34
C PRO A 123 -1.04 5.72 3.77
N PHE A 124 -0.23 6.26 4.66
CA PHE A 124 -0.67 6.61 6.02
C PHE A 124 -1.77 7.67 5.99
N ALA A 125 -1.54 8.80 5.32
CA ALA A 125 -2.51 9.89 5.19
C ALA A 125 -3.80 9.42 4.49
N PHE A 126 -3.68 8.58 3.47
CA PHE A 126 -4.80 7.97 2.76
C PHE A 126 -5.65 7.10 3.67
N THR A 127 -5.00 6.24 4.47
CA THR A 127 -5.66 5.37 5.44
C THR A 127 -6.39 6.20 6.51
N GLU A 128 -5.72 7.16 7.13
CA GLU A 128 -6.32 8.05 8.14
C GLU A 128 -7.57 8.76 7.61
N ALA A 129 -7.53 9.24 6.36
CA ALA A 129 -8.66 9.91 5.74
C ALA A 129 -9.86 8.96 5.47
N LEU A 130 -9.61 7.66 5.26
CA LEU A 130 -10.66 6.68 4.98
C LEU A 130 -11.21 5.98 6.23
N ILE A 131 -10.46 5.91 7.33
CA ILE A 131 -10.88 5.25 8.58
C ILE A 131 -12.31 5.65 9.02
N PRO A 132 -12.73 6.93 9.02
CA PRO A 132 -14.08 7.30 9.46
C PRO A 132 -15.20 6.74 8.56
N HIS A 133 -14.86 6.31 7.36
CA HIS A 133 -15.81 5.85 6.33
C HIS A 133 -15.79 4.32 6.14
N LEU A 134 -14.92 3.61 6.86
CA LEU A 134 -14.85 2.15 6.85
C LEU A 134 -15.80 1.58 7.90
N PRO A 135 -16.60 0.55 7.58
CA PRO A 135 -17.46 -0.13 8.54
C PRO A 135 -16.63 -0.95 9.55
N ASP A 136 -17.26 -1.30 10.66
CA ASP A 136 -16.67 -2.21 11.63
C ASP A 136 -16.34 -3.56 10.97
N GLY A 137 -15.21 -4.14 11.34
CA GLY A 137 -14.67 -5.36 10.74
C GLY A 137 -14.01 -5.16 9.37
N ALA A 138 -13.91 -3.94 8.84
CA ALA A 138 -13.21 -3.71 7.57
C ALA A 138 -11.70 -3.96 7.73
N ASN A 139 -11.11 -4.57 6.69
CA ASN A 139 -9.68 -4.84 6.63
C ASN A 139 -8.90 -3.67 6.03
N VAL A 140 -7.80 -3.32 6.67
CA VAL A 140 -6.79 -2.39 6.14
C VAL A 140 -5.47 -3.15 6.02
N VAL A 141 -5.05 -3.40 4.79
CA VAL A 141 -3.86 -4.20 4.48
C VAL A 141 -2.72 -3.31 3.99
N PHE A 142 -1.53 -3.48 4.56
CA PHE A 142 -0.31 -2.83 4.08
C PHE A 142 0.63 -3.86 3.48
N THR A 143 1.11 -3.59 2.26
CA THR A 143 2.21 -4.34 1.66
C THR A 143 3.52 -3.87 2.28
N CYS A 144 4.07 -4.71 3.15
CA CYS A 144 5.30 -4.50 3.88
C CYS A 144 6.49 -5.20 3.22
N SER A 145 7.58 -5.36 3.93
CA SER A 145 8.74 -6.16 3.48
C SER A 145 9.68 -6.46 4.63
N GLY A 146 10.23 -7.68 4.65
CA GLY A 146 11.26 -8.10 5.61
C GLY A 146 12.58 -7.33 5.52
N VAL A 147 12.75 -6.46 4.53
CA VAL A 147 13.92 -5.57 4.43
C VAL A 147 14.00 -4.53 5.57
N GLU A 148 12.90 -4.34 6.29
CA GLU A 148 12.86 -3.48 7.47
C GLU A 148 13.67 -4.04 8.64
N ASP A 149 13.88 -5.37 8.66
CA ASP A 149 14.61 -6.07 9.70
C ASP A 149 16.09 -6.23 9.34
N SER A 150 16.95 -5.68 10.18
CA SER A 150 18.41 -5.82 10.03
C SER A 150 18.93 -7.26 10.28
N GLU A 151 18.11 -8.14 10.87
CA GLU A 151 18.44 -9.55 11.10
C GLU A 151 17.89 -10.44 9.96
N CYS A 152 17.12 -9.91 9.02
CA CYS A 152 16.61 -10.65 7.85
C CYS A 152 17.75 -11.00 6.89
N LYS A 153 18.28 -12.22 6.99
CA LYS A 153 19.46 -12.67 6.22
C LYS A 153 19.34 -12.45 4.71
N PRO A 154 18.22 -12.77 4.01
CA PRO A 154 18.10 -12.53 2.59
C PRO A 154 18.19 -11.04 2.22
N ALA A 155 17.61 -10.17 3.05
CA ALA A 155 17.67 -8.73 2.86
C ALA A 155 19.10 -8.20 3.06
N VAL A 156 19.79 -8.67 4.10
CA VAL A 156 21.19 -8.29 4.39
C VAL A 156 22.13 -8.71 3.27
N VAL A 157 22.00 -9.93 2.74
CA VAL A 157 22.78 -10.41 1.59
C VAL A 157 22.51 -9.55 0.34
N SER A 158 21.28 -9.09 0.16
CA SER A 158 20.91 -8.18 -0.94
C SER A 158 21.44 -6.75 -0.77
N GLY A 159 21.96 -6.41 0.42
CA GLY A 159 22.56 -5.11 0.73
C GLY A 159 21.73 -4.20 1.62
N PHE A 160 20.53 -4.62 2.05
CA PHE A 160 19.76 -3.89 3.06
C PHE A 160 20.40 -3.96 4.45
N ARG A 161 20.07 -3.01 5.31
CA ARG A 161 20.59 -2.92 6.69
C ARG A 161 19.45 -2.71 7.70
N GLY A 162 18.20 -3.01 7.33
CA GLY A 162 17.03 -2.72 8.14
C GLY A 162 16.54 -1.28 8.02
N GLY A 163 15.46 -0.96 8.70
CA GLY A 163 14.96 0.40 8.82
C GLY A 163 15.95 1.29 9.59
N ARG A 164 16.12 2.52 9.12
CA ARG A 164 17.08 3.49 9.64
C ARG A 164 16.41 4.74 10.20
N TYR A 165 15.28 4.55 10.83
CA TYR A 165 14.46 5.63 11.37
C TYR A 165 15.16 6.38 12.50
N ILE A 166 15.11 7.71 12.43
CA ILE A 166 15.50 8.64 13.49
C ILE A 166 14.25 9.36 13.99
N SER A 167 13.57 10.09 13.10
CA SER A 167 12.29 10.75 13.28
C SER A 167 11.57 10.85 11.93
N ALA A 168 10.27 11.15 11.93
CA ALA A 168 9.53 11.35 10.68
C ALA A 168 10.11 12.51 9.87
N GLU A 169 10.46 13.60 10.52
CA GLU A 169 11.03 14.79 9.88
C GLU A 169 12.41 14.52 9.25
N THR A 170 13.34 13.86 9.97
CA THR A 170 14.66 13.50 9.42
C THR A 170 14.52 12.52 8.27
N SER A 171 13.64 11.53 8.39
CA SER A 171 13.35 10.57 7.31
C SER A 171 12.74 11.27 6.08
N ALA A 172 11.88 12.25 6.27
CA ALA A 172 11.34 13.07 5.19
C ALA A 172 12.43 13.91 4.50
N ARG A 173 13.44 14.37 5.22
CA ARG A 173 14.61 15.02 4.60
C ARG A 173 15.52 14.06 3.85
N GLY A 174 15.38 12.74 4.03
CA GLY A 174 16.25 11.71 3.46
C GLY A 174 17.50 11.48 4.29
N GLU A 175 17.41 11.73 5.59
CA GLU A 175 18.48 11.54 6.57
C GLU A 175 18.19 10.27 7.40
N TRP A 176 19.18 9.39 7.50
CA TRP A 176 19.02 8.06 8.07
C TRP A 176 20.00 7.81 9.20
N LYS A 177 19.64 6.93 10.13
CA LYS A 177 20.53 6.49 11.20
C LYS A 177 21.84 5.92 10.61
N PRO A 178 23.02 6.25 11.15
CA PRO A 178 24.32 5.74 10.66
C PRO A 178 24.41 4.21 10.59
N GLY A 179 25.27 3.71 9.71
CA GLY A 179 25.47 2.28 9.48
C GLY A 179 24.45 1.66 8.51
N GLY A 180 23.82 2.46 7.67
CA GLY A 180 22.90 2.06 6.61
C GLY A 180 23.56 1.37 5.43
N SER A 181 22.80 1.19 4.37
CA SER A 181 23.23 0.61 3.11
C SER A 181 24.15 1.56 2.35
N THR A 182 25.12 1.00 1.62
CA THR A 182 25.92 1.76 0.64
C THR A 182 25.19 1.92 -0.70
N LYS A 183 24.04 1.28 -0.86
CA LYS A 183 23.23 1.36 -2.08
C LYS A 183 22.18 2.46 -1.94
N ALA A 184 22.14 3.35 -2.92
CA ALA A 184 21.20 4.47 -2.96
C ALA A 184 19.73 3.98 -2.85
N GLY A 185 18.92 4.69 -2.07
CA GLY A 185 17.50 4.44 -1.89
C GLY A 185 17.13 3.25 -0.99
N TYR A 186 18.09 2.41 -0.57
CA TYR A 186 17.81 1.22 0.24
C TYR A 186 17.33 1.57 1.65
N ASP A 187 17.97 2.55 2.29
CA ASP A 187 17.60 2.98 3.63
C ASP A 187 16.23 3.67 3.63
N ALA A 188 15.94 4.49 2.62
CA ALA A 188 14.63 5.11 2.43
C ALA A 188 13.53 4.05 2.27
N TYR A 189 13.77 3.05 1.43
CA TYR A 189 12.81 1.97 1.21
C TYR A 189 12.60 1.13 2.47
N ALA A 190 13.66 0.65 3.10
CA ALA A 190 13.58 -0.17 4.31
C ALA A 190 12.87 0.58 5.46
N THR A 191 13.20 1.88 5.65
CA THR A 191 12.58 2.72 6.68
C THR A 191 11.10 2.99 6.37
N SER A 192 10.72 3.16 5.09
CA SER A 192 9.31 3.28 4.72
C SER A 192 8.51 2.00 5.03
N LYS A 193 9.10 0.82 4.83
CA LYS A 193 8.45 -0.46 5.15
C LYS A 193 8.38 -0.70 6.67
N GLN A 194 9.37 -0.24 7.41
CA GLN A 194 9.34 -0.20 8.88
C GLN A 194 8.17 0.67 9.38
N GLY A 195 7.96 1.84 8.77
CA GLY A 195 6.82 2.72 9.08
C GLY A 195 5.46 2.09 8.79
N ASN A 196 5.34 1.33 7.70
CA ASN A 196 4.10 0.63 7.38
C ASN A 196 3.75 -0.43 8.44
N LEU A 197 4.73 -1.20 8.90
CA LEU A 197 4.53 -2.17 10.00
C LEU A 197 4.21 -1.47 11.33
N ALA A 198 4.92 -0.39 11.67
CA ALA A 198 4.62 0.42 12.84
C ALA A 198 3.18 0.95 12.81
N THR A 199 2.71 1.39 11.62
CA THR A 199 1.32 1.81 11.39
C THR A 199 0.33 0.68 11.66
N VAL A 200 0.56 -0.51 11.09
CA VAL A 200 -0.31 -1.68 11.31
C VAL A 200 -0.43 -2.01 12.79
N PHE A 201 0.69 -2.11 13.51
CA PHE A 201 0.68 -2.49 14.93
C PHE A 201 0.08 -1.41 15.82
N ARG A 202 0.36 -0.13 15.53
CA ARG A 202 -0.20 0.98 16.31
C ARG A 202 -1.70 1.14 16.08
N LEU A 203 -2.15 1.18 14.83
CA LEU A 203 -3.56 1.39 14.52
C LEU A 203 -4.44 0.19 14.92
N ALA A 204 -3.90 -1.04 14.89
CA ALA A 204 -4.61 -2.21 15.42
C ALA A 204 -4.97 -2.07 16.92
N ARG A 205 -4.08 -1.44 17.70
CA ARG A 205 -4.35 -1.14 19.13
C ARG A 205 -5.27 0.06 19.32
N GLU A 206 -5.14 1.06 18.46
CA GLU A 206 -5.87 2.33 18.59
C GLU A 206 -7.31 2.23 18.09
N ILE A 207 -7.57 1.41 17.05
CA ILE A 207 -8.85 1.36 16.35
C ILE A 207 -9.34 -0.10 16.29
N PRO A 208 -9.77 -0.68 17.41
CA PRO A 208 -10.11 -2.11 17.51
C PRO A 208 -11.33 -2.53 16.69
N ARG A 209 -12.11 -1.57 16.16
CA ARG A 209 -13.22 -1.85 15.26
C ARG A 209 -12.78 -2.22 13.84
N LEU A 210 -11.51 -1.98 13.47
CA LEU A 210 -10.94 -2.31 12.16
C LEU A 210 -9.83 -3.35 12.29
N HIS A 211 -9.62 -4.13 11.22
CA HIS A 211 -8.57 -5.13 11.18
C HIS A 211 -7.37 -4.65 10.36
N PHE A 212 -6.28 -4.31 11.03
CA PHE A 212 -5.02 -3.89 10.39
C PHE A 212 -4.10 -5.08 10.22
N ARG A 213 -3.65 -5.31 8.98
CA ARG A 213 -2.86 -6.47 8.61
C ARG A 213 -1.70 -6.07 7.71
N ALA A 214 -0.58 -6.73 7.88
CA ALA A 214 0.60 -6.57 7.04
C ALA A 214 0.85 -7.83 6.21
N VAL A 215 1.34 -7.66 4.99
CA VAL A 215 1.72 -8.74 4.09
C VAL A 215 3.15 -8.55 3.61
N GLU A 216 4.01 -9.56 3.80
CA GLU A 216 5.30 -9.70 3.10
C GLU A 216 5.04 -10.42 1.78
N PRO A 217 5.15 -9.74 0.63
CA PRO A 217 4.83 -10.36 -0.65
C PRO A 217 5.93 -11.30 -1.18
N GLY A 218 7.04 -11.42 -0.46
CA GLY A 218 8.25 -12.10 -0.91
C GLY A 218 9.01 -11.31 -1.98
N PHE A 219 10.25 -11.73 -2.25
CA PHE A 219 11.05 -11.13 -3.31
C PHE A 219 10.46 -11.49 -4.68
N ASN A 220 10.01 -10.47 -5.40
CA ASN A 220 9.37 -10.60 -6.71
C ASN A 220 10.27 -10.03 -7.82
N PRO A 221 11.13 -10.83 -8.47
CA PRO A 221 12.05 -10.35 -9.49
C PRO A 221 11.36 -9.81 -10.74
N GLY A 222 10.08 -10.14 -10.94
CA GLY A 222 9.28 -9.71 -12.09
C GLY A 222 8.53 -8.37 -11.91
N THR A 223 8.67 -7.69 -10.76
CA THR A 223 7.97 -6.43 -10.50
C THR A 223 8.72 -5.21 -11.03
N ASN A 224 8.00 -4.10 -11.21
CA ASN A 224 8.58 -2.82 -11.66
C ASN A 224 9.38 -2.09 -10.55
N LEU A 225 9.65 -2.71 -9.39
CA LEU A 225 10.52 -2.15 -8.37
C LEU A 225 11.94 -1.88 -8.90
N GLY A 226 12.42 -2.72 -9.83
CA GLY A 226 13.72 -2.58 -10.51
C GLY A 226 13.63 -1.95 -11.90
N ARG A 227 12.66 -1.04 -12.16
CA ARG A 227 12.47 -0.44 -13.50
C ARG A 227 13.68 0.32 -14.02
N ASP A 228 14.59 0.73 -13.15
CA ASP A 228 15.84 1.42 -13.50
C ASP A 228 16.98 0.44 -13.85
N ALA A 229 16.74 -0.88 -13.76
CA ALA A 229 17.71 -1.90 -14.19
C ALA A 229 17.77 -1.99 -15.73
N SER A 230 18.91 -2.45 -16.27
CA SER A 230 19.07 -2.61 -17.71
C SER A 230 18.00 -3.55 -18.30
N PRO A 231 17.61 -3.35 -19.59
CA PRO A 231 16.61 -4.21 -20.27
C PRO A 231 16.98 -5.71 -20.23
N PHE A 232 18.26 -6.02 -20.30
CA PHE A 232 18.76 -7.40 -20.21
C PHE A 232 18.54 -8.02 -18.82
N LEU A 233 18.83 -7.28 -17.74
CA LEU A 233 18.56 -7.72 -16.39
C LEU A 233 17.06 -7.88 -16.12
N GLN A 234 16.24 -6.99 -16.63
CA GLN A 234 14.78 -7.11 -16.56
C GLN A 234 14.27 -8.35 -17.32
N PHE A 235 14.85 -8.67 -18.47
CA PHE A 235 14.51 -9.86 -19.25
C PHE A 235 14.85 -11.15 -18.45
N ILE A 236 16.07 -11.24 -17.88
CA ILE A 236 16.46 -12.39 -17.04
C ILE A 236 15.55 -12.50 -15.82
N ALA A 237 15.28 -11.39 -15.13
CA ALA A 237 14.39 -11.37 -13.97
C ALA A 237 13.00 -11.93 -14.30
N LYS A 238 12.42 -11.51 -15.42
CA LYS A 238 11.06 -11.92 -15.82
C LYS A 238 10.99 -13.33 -16.40
N ARG A 239 11.99 -13.75 -17.20
CA ARG A 239 11.92 -15.00 -17.97
C ARG A 239 12.61 -16.19 -17.29
N VAL A 240 13.61 -15.95 -16.46
CA VAL A 240 14.39 -17.00 -15.80
C VAL A 240 14.10 -17.03 -14.30
N LEU A 241 14.28 -15.91 -13.61
CA LEU A 241 14.17 -15.87 -12.15
C LEU A 241 12.72 -15.98 -11.66
N SER A 242 11.79 -15.29 -12.33
CA SER A 242 10.38 -15.29 -11.91
C SER A 242 9.72 -16.68 -11.94
N PRO A 243 9.92 -17.55 -12.95
CA PRO A 243 9.40 -18.91 -12.93
C PRO A 243 10.00 -19.81 -11.84
N MET A 244 11.24 -19.53 -11.41
CA MET A 244 11.91 -20.27 -10.33
C MET A 244 11.53 -19.79 -8.94
N ALA A 245 10.90 -18.62 -8.84
CA ALA A 245 10.59 -18.00 -7.57
C ALA A 245 9.85 -18.91 -6.56
N PRO A 246 8.82 -19.69 -6.95
CA PRO A 246 8.12 -20.56 -6.00
C PRO A 246 8.97 -21.69 -5.39
N MET A 247 10.13 -21.98 -5.98
CA MET A 247 11.05 -23.03 -5.51
C MET A 247 12.11 -22.49 -4.55
N ILE A 248 12.22 -21.16 -4.43
CA ILE A 248 13.24 -20.50 -3.62
C ILE A 248 12.55 -19.86 -2.40
N LYS A 249 12.99 -20.22 -1.21
CA LYS A 249 12.47 -19.66 0.05
C LYS A 249 12.56 -18.12 0.04
N TYR A 250 11.51 -17.44 0.48
CA TYR A 250 11.34 -15.98 0.49
C TYR A 250 11.15 -15.34 -0.90
N TRP A 251 11.02 -16.13 -1.96
CA TRP A 251 10.71 -15.64 -3.29
C TRP A 251 9.25 -15.90 -3.62
N SER A 252 8.67 -15.03 -4.44
CA SER A 252 7.28 -15.13 -4.85
C SER A 252 7.12 -14.67 -6.30
N THR A 253 5.92 -14.80 -6.82
CA THR A 253 5.53 -14.26 -8.12
C THR A 253 4.46 -13.19 -7.93
N PRO A 254 4.28 -12.26 -8.88
CA PRO A 254 3.17 -11.30 -8.82
C PRO A 254 1.81 -11.97 -8.64
N LYS A 255 1.64 -13.18 -9.19
CA LYS A 255 0.40 -13.95 -9.08
C LYS A 255 0.14 -14.43 -7.65
N ILE A 256 1.16 -15.00 -6.99
CA ILE A 256 1.05 -15.48 -5.60
C ILE A 256 0.86 -14.29 -4.66
N ALA A 257 1.73 -13.28 -4.77
CA ALA A 257 1.67 -12.09 -3.92
C ALA A 257 0.36 -11.29 -4.09
N GLY A 258 -0.14 -11.13 -5.33
CA GLY A 258 -1.41 -10.45 -5.57
C GLY A 258 -2.61 -11.19 -4.99
N ARG A 259 -2.63 -12.52 -5.09
CA ARG A 259 -3.66 -13.33 -4.44
C ARG A 259 -3.59 -13.23 -2.93
N LEU A 260 -2.39 -13.24 -2.35
CA LEU A 260 -2.20 -13.08 -0.91
C LEU A 260 -2.76 -11.74 -0.43
N ILE A 261 -2.50 -10.64 -1.15
CA ILE A 261 -3.08 -9.32 -0.84
C ILE A 261 -4.61 -9.38 -0.89
N ALA A 262 -5.18 -9.94 -1.95
CA ALA A 262 -6.63 -10.02 -2.12
C ALA A 262 -7.29 -10.90 -1.03
N THR A 263 -6.74 -12.08 -0.74
CA THR A 263 -7.27 -12.97 0.30
C THR A 263 -7.15 -12.36 1.69
N THR A 264 -6.04 -11.65 1.99
CA THR A 264 -5.88 -10.95 3.27
C THR A 264 -6.88 -9.79 3.40
N LEU A 265 -7.17 -9.08 2.30
CA LEU A 265 -8.14 -7.99 2.31
C LEU A 265 -9.58 -8.48 2.48
N THR A 266 -9.91 -9.64 1.90
CA THR A 266 -11.27 -10.23 1.94
C THR A 266 -11.46 -11.22 3.10
N ASP A 267 -10.44 -11.43 3.93
CA ASP A 267 -10.51 -12.33 5.09
C ASP A 267 -11.55 -11.85 6.11
N THR A 268 -12.32 -12.78 6.63
CA THR A 268 -13.43 -12.54 7.58
C THR A 268 -13.06 -12.83 9.03
N SER A 269 -11.82 -13.22 9.32
CA SER A 269 -11.35 -13.43 10.68
C SER A 269 -11.13 -12.11 11.44
N ASP A 270 -11.17 -12.16 12.76
CA ASP A 270 -10.94 -10.99 13.63
C ASP A 270 -9.44 -10.70 13.87
N ALA A 271 -8.54 -11.33 13.07
CA ALA A 271 -7.10 -11.12 13.20
C ALA A 271 -6.72 -9.68 12.87
N THR A 272 -6.09 -8.98 13.82
CA THR A 272 -5.61 -7.61 13.66
C THR A 272 -4.22 -7.46 14.30
N GLY A 273 -3.42 -6.50 13.82
CA GLY A 273 -2.04 -6.33 14.30
C GLY A 273 -1.15 -7.53 13.90
N VAL A 274 -1.43 -8.17 12.78
CA VAL A 274 -0.73 -9.38 12.32
C VAL A 274 0.09 -9.11 11.06
N TYR A 275 1.17 -9.88 10.90
CA TYR A 275 2.05 -9.85 9.74
C TYR A 275 2.13 -11.23 9.12
N TYR A 276 1.83 -11.35 7.83
CA TYR A 276 1.85 -12.59 7.07
C TYR A 276 3.04 -12.65 6.13
N ASP A 277 3.68 -13.82 6.05
CA ASP A 277 4.75 -14.11 5.07
C ASP A 277 4.18 -14.34 3.66
N GLU A 278 5.07 -14.59 2.70
CA GLU A 278 4.72 -14.85 1.29
C GLU A 278 3.84 -16.10 1.06
N ASN A 279 3.68 -16.93 2.08
CA ASN A 279 2.83 -18.12 2.07
C ASN A 279 1.52 -17.93 2.87
N GLY A 280 1.27 -16.72 3.39
CA GLY A 280 0.11 -16.42 4.22
C GLY A 280 0.20 -16.95 5.64
N LYS A 281 1.39 -17.28 6.13
CA LYS A 281 1.63 -17.70 7.51
C LYS A 281 2.05 -16.52 8.36
N LEU A 282 1.70 -16.56 9.64
CA LEU A 282 2.15 -15.53 10.59
C LEU A 282 3.68 -15.49 10.67
N MET A 283 4.23 -14.30 10.57
CA MET A 283 5.64 -14.02 10.76
C MET A 283 5.86 -12.91 11.78
N GLN A 284 7.11 -12.81 12.27
CA GLN A 284 7.52 -11.77 13.21
C GLN A 284 8.10 -10.59 12.43
N ALA A 285 7.79 -9.38 12.86
CA ALA A 285 8.51 -8.17 12.47
C ALA A 285 9.83 -8.05 13.28
N SER A 286 10.68 -7.10 12.92
CA SER A 286 11.87 -6.80 13.72
C SER A 286 11.51 -6.47 15.17
N LYS A 287 12.44 -6.73 16.09
CA LYS A 287 12.27 -6.42 17.52
C LYS A 287 11.93 -4.93 17.73
N GLN A 288 12.51 -4.06 16.89
CA GLN A 288 12.28 -2.62 16.98
C GLN A 288 10.83 -2.25 16.67
N VAL A 289 10.27 -2.77 15.58
CA VAL A 289 8.87 -2.49 15.19
C VAL A 289 7.88 -3.17 16.12
N SER A 290 8.24 -4.33 16.66
CA SER A 290 7.42 -5.07 17.64
C SER A 290 7.35 -4.38 19.01
N ASP A 291 8.23 -3.41 19.28
CA ASP A 291 8.15 -2.58 20.48
C ASP A 291 7.01 -1.55 20.33
N PRO A 292 6.00 -1.60 21.21
CA PRO A 292 4.90 -0.64 21.17
C PRO A 292 5.35 0.82 21.30
N VAL A 293 6.38 1.09 22.10
CA VAL A 293 6.91 2.45 22.29
C VAL A 293 7.45 3.00 20.97
N PHE A 294 8.17 2.17 20.21
CA PHE A 294 8.68 2.57 18.90
C PHE A 294 7.55 2.84 17.91
N SER A 295 6.57 1.92 17.80
CA SER A 295 5.47 2.06 16.85
C SER A 295 4.55 3.25 17.21
N ASP A 296 4.33 3.52 18.49
CA ASP A 296 3.56 4.67 18.97
C ASP A 296 4.24 5.98 18.60
N ARG A 297 5.55 6.09 18.84
CA ARG A 297 6.36 7.25 18.48
C ARG A 297 6.38 7.46 16.96
N TYR A 298 6.58 6.40 16.19
CA TYR A 298 6.64 6.49 14.72
C TYR A 298 5.34 7.08 14.15
N VAL A 299 4.20 6.60 14.60
CA VAL A 299 2.89 7.06 14.15
C VAL A 299 2.61 8.49 14.62
N ALA A 300 2.94 8.82 15.88
CA ALA A 300 2.77 10.18 16.39
C ALA A 300 3.55 11.21 15.57
N GLU A 301 4.85 10.96 15.37
CA GLU A 301 5.71 11.85 14.57
C GLU A 301 5.27 11.92 13.09
N THR A 302 4.73 10.83 12.53
CA THR A 302 4.15 10.84 11.18
C THR A 302 2.93 11.76 11.10
N ARG A 303 2.02 11.71 12.09
CA ARG A 303 0.86 12.62 12.18
C ARG A 303 1.28 14.08 12.32
N GLU A 304 2.26 14.35 13.17
CA GLU A 304 2.81 15.70 13.37
C GLU A 304 3.39 16.25 12.06
N LEU A 305 4.19 15.47 11.35
CA LEU A 305 4.74 15.87 10.05
C LEU A 305 3.63 16.15 9.02
N LEU A 306 2.63 15.28 8.92
CA LEU A 306 1.52 15.44 7.97
C LEU A 306 0.63 16.64 8.32
N ALA A 307 0.53 17.02 9.58
CA ALA A 307 -0.20 18.21 10.03
C ALA A 307 0.48 19.52 9.59
N THR A 308 1.78 19.49 9.25
CA THR A 308 2.48 20.66 8.69
C THR A 308 2.05 21.00 7.26
N VAL A 309 1.42 20.05 6.54
CA VAL A 309 0.91 20.29 5.18
C VAL A 309 -0.46 20.95 5.29
N PRO A 310 -0.60 22.24 4.89
CA PRO A 310 -1.87 22.95 5.00
C PRO A 310 -2.98 22.27 4.19
N ALA A 311 -4.23 22.58 4.49
CA ALA A 311 -5.32 22.26 3.59
C ALA A 311 -5.15 23.04 2.27
N GLU A 312 -5.54 22.44 1.13
CA GLU A 312 -5.61 23.23 -0.11
C GLU A 312 -6.64 24.34 0.06
N GLU A 313 -6.24 25.58 -0.22
CA GLU A 313 -7.22 26.66 -0.39
C GLU A 313 -8.14 26.29 -1.56
N GLU A 314 -9.45 26.23 -1.32
CA GLU A 314 -10.42 26.13 -2.40
C GLU A 314 -10.17 27.31 -3.35
N LYS A 315 -9.63 27.04 -4.55
CA LYS A 315 -9.59 28.07 -5.59
C LYS A 315 -11.04 28.47 -5.85
N ARG A 316 -11.47 29.59 -5.27
CA ARG A 316 -12.74 30.23 -5.62
C ARG A 316 -12.71 30.45 -7.13
N VAL A 317 -13.49 29.65 -7.85
CA VAL A 317 -13.76 29.92 -9.28
C VAL A 317 -14.41 31.33 -9.31
N PRO A 318 -13.83 32.29 -9.99
CA PRO A 318 -14.49 33.59 -10.16
C PRO A 318 -15.82 33.35 -10.87
N ARG A 319 -16.88 33.89 -10.32
CA ARG A 319 -18.22 33.88 -10.93
C ARG A 319 -18.22 34.70 -12.20
#